data_c1a7137c663b65177c50343b032f76da
#
_entry.id   c1a7137c663b65177c50343b032f76da
#
_cell.length_a   1.000
_cell.length_b   1.000
_cell.length_c   1.000
_cell.angle_alpha   90.00
_cell.angle_beta   90.00
_cell.angle_gamma   90.00
#
_symmetry.space_group_name_H-M   'P 1'
#
loop_
_entity.id
_entity.type
_entity.pdbx_description
1 polymer ?
#
loop_
_entity_poly.entity_id
_entity_poly.type
_entity_poly.pdbx_seq_one_letter_code
_entity_poly.pdbx_strand_id
1 'polypeptide(L)'
;MNILEKYNQEQLERFYKDLSKTEQSKLQKEIENIDFEQINSLYINSKKDEVIELKEIEPIKYYIKKKLSKSIIEEYSNLAKEILRKNKLCVITMAGGQGSRLGVNGPKGMFKLNIDGKLKSFFEINCEKLIKANKQYNIEILWLIMTSKENDLQTQEFFRNNNYF
;
A
#
# COMPACT_ATOMS: atom_id res chain seq x y z
N MET A 1 -31.75 3.55 22.45
CA MET A 1 -30.46 2.93 22.82
C MET A 1 -29.41 3.47 21.84
N ASN A 2 -28.41 4.14 22.36
CA ASN A 2 -27.33 4.70 21.52
C ASN A 2 -26.59 3.52 20.86
N ILE A 3 -26.14 3.67 19.59
CA ILE A 3 -25.43 2.60 18.87
C ILE A 3 -24.16 2.17 19.61
N LEU A 4 -23.51 3.11 20.27
CA LEU A 4 -22.30 2.82 21.06
C LEU A 4 -22.60 1.93 22.27
N GLU A 5 -23.71 2.17 22.98
CA GLU A 5 -24.17 1.30 24.09
C GLU A 5 -24.48 -0.12 23.59
N LYS A 6 -25.13 -0.23 22.42
CA LYS A 6 -25.48 -1.54 21.83
C LYS A 6 -24.24 -2.40 21.60
N TYR A 7 -23.10 -1.80 21.27
CA TYR A 7 -21.86 -2.51 20.92
C TYR A 7 -20.74 -2.37 21.97
N ASN A 8 -21.03 -1.81 23.15
CA ASN A 8 -20.08 -1.54 24.25
C ASN A 8 -18.88 -0.71 23.77
N GLN A 9 -19.15 0.38 23.04
CA GLN A 9 -18.14 1.26 22.45
C GLN A 9 -18.23 2.70 22.96
N GLU A 10 -18.77 2.93 24.16
CA GLU A 10 -18.96 4.26 24.75
C GLU A 10 -17.64 5.01 24.96
N GLN A 11 -16.51 4.30 25.00
CA GLN A 11 -15.18 4.91 25.12
C GLN A 11 -14.83 5.83 23.93
N LEU A 12 -15.50 5.69 22.78
CA LEU A 12 -15.30 6.57 21.64
C LEU A 12 -15.75 8.02 21.92
N GLU A 13 -16.66 8.21 22.86
CA GLU A 13 -17.13 9.54 23.28
C GLU A 13 -16.47 10.01 24.59
N ARG A 14 -15.48 9.31 25.12
CA ARG A 14 -14.86 9.61 26.43
C ARG A 14 -14.40 11.07 26.56
N PHE A 15 -13.84 11.62 25.50
CA PHE A 15 -13.31 12.99 25.47
C PHE A 15 -14.19 13.95 24.66
N TYR A 16 -15.42 13.55 24.30
CA TYR A 16 -16.30 14.32 23.45
C TYR A 16 -16.54 15.75 23.97
N LYS A 17 -16.68 15.90 25.31
CA LYS A 17 -16.94 17.19 25.95
C LYS A 17 -15.76 18.16 25.88
N ASP A 18 -14.55 17.65 25.71
CA ASP A 18 -13.31 18.44 25.65
C ASP A 18 -13.02 18.94 24.22
N LEU A 19 -13.77 18.44 23.23
CA LEU A 19 -13.63 18.81 21.82
C LEU A 19 -14.39 20.09 21.50
N SER A 20 -13.86 20.86 20.54
CA SER A 20 -14.60 21.97 19.93
C SER A 20 -15.83 21.45 19.17
N LYS A 21 -16.82 22.32 18.94
CA LYS A 21 -18.04 21.94 18.19
C LYS A 21 -17.77 21.36 16.81
N THR A 22 -16.74 21.84 16.14
CA THR A 22 -16.31 21.32 14.83
C THR A 22 -15.76 19.91 14.94
N GLU A 23 -14.93 19.65 15.94
CA GLU A 23 -14.36 18.33 16.21
C GLU A 23 -15.41 17.34 16.68
N GLN A 24 -16.35 17.78 17.53
CA GLN A 24 -17.52 16.98 17.94
C GLN A 24 -18.32 16.51 16.73
N SER A 25 -18.63 17.44 15.81
CA SER A 25 -19.38 17.12 14.59
C SER A 25 -18.60 16.16 13.67
N LYS A 26 -17.27 16.30 13.61
CA LYS A 26 -16.41 15.40 12.83
C LYS A 26 -16.40 14.00 13.44
N LEU A 27 -16.17 13.89 14.76
CA LEU A 27 -16.17 12.62 15.47
C LEU A 27 -17.52 11.89 15.31
N GLN A 28 -18.63 12.62 15.44
CA GLN A 28 -19.97 12.05 15.30
C GLN A 28 -20.20 11.48 13.90
N LYS A 29 -19.78 12.18 12.85
CA LYS A 29 -19.84 11.67 11.47
C LYS A 29 -18.94 10.45 11.26
N GLU A 30 -17.77 10.41 11.89
CA GLU A 30 -16.87 9.25 11.81
C GLU A 30 -17.51 8.03 12.48
N ILE A 31 -18.15 8.20 13.65
CA ILE A 31 -18.89 7.14 14.36
C ILE A 31 -20.07 6.63 13.53
N GLU A 32 -20.84 7.52 12.91
CA GLU A 32 -21.98 7.18 12.05
C GLU A 32 -21.58 6.35 10.82
N ASN A 33 -20.34 6.52 10.33
CA ASN A 33 -19.80 5.77 9.19
C ASN A 33 -19.20 4.40 9.56
N ILE A 34 -19.19 4.05 10.84
CA ILE A 34 -18.68 2.73 11.29
C ILE A 34 -19.80 1.69 11.20
N ASP A 35 -19.58 0.64 10.44
CA ASP A 35 -20.45 -0.53 10.45
C ASP A 35 -20.13 -1.44 11.65
N PHE A 36 -20.72 -1.09 12.79
CA PHE A 36 -20.54 -1.84 14.04
C PHE A 36 -21.03 -3.29 13.96
N GLU A 37 -22.04 -3.56 13.14
CA GLU A 37 -22.58 -4.91 12.98
C GLU A 37 -21.57 -5.81 12.25
N GLN A 38 -21.01 -5.30 11.15
CA GLN A 38 -19.95 -6.01 10.42
C GLN A 38 -18.73 -6.25 11.30
N ILE A 39 -18.24 -5.23 12.01
CA ILE A 39 -17.07 -5.34 12.89
C ILE A 39 -17.30 -6.37 13.99
N ASN A 40 -18.48 -6.33 14.64
CA ASN A 40 -18.81 -7.29 15.67
C ASN A 40 -18.90 -8.73 15.13
N SER A 41 -19.49 -8.91 13.96
CA SER A 41 -19.54 -10.19 13.27
C SER A 41 -18.14 -10.73 12.97
N LEU A 42 -17.26 -9.90 12.43
CA LEU A 42 -15.85 -10.26 12.15
C LEU A 42 -15.11 -10.61 13.43
N TYR A 43 -15.32 -9.85 14.51
CA TYR A 43 -14.71 -10.13 15.80
C TYR A 43 -15.17 -11.47 16.40
N ILE A 44 -16.45 -11.76 16.34
CA ILE A 44 -17.00 -13.04 16.80
C ILE A 44 -16.41 -14.20 15.96
N ASN A 45 -16.33 -14.02 14.63
CA ASN A 45 -15.79 -15.02 13.74
C ASN A 45 -14.29 -15.23 13.95
N SER A 46 -13.52 -14.18 14.23
CA SER A 46 -12.08 -14.29 14.51
C SER A 46 -11.75 -15.11 15.77
N LYS A 47 -12.73 -15.31 16.66
CA LYS A 47 -12.57 -16.14 17.87
C LYS A 47 -12.95 -17.61 17.66
N LYS A 48 -13.50 -17.95 16.50
CA LYS A 48 -13.79 -19.33 16.17
C LYS A 48 -12.49 -20.00 15.74
N ASP A 49 -12.11 -21.08 16.42
CA ASP A 49 -11.02 -21.93 15.97
C ASP A 49 -11.48 -22.63 14.67
N GLU A 50 -11.09 -22.07 13.52
CA GLU A 50 -11.21 -22.80 12.26
C GLU A 50 -10.15 -23.89 12.25
N VAL A 51 -10.56 -25.14 12.40
CA VAL A 51 -9.68 -26.28 12.18
C VAL A 51 -9.42 -26.36 10.67
N ILE A 52 -8.34 -25.76 10.22
CA ILE A 52 -7.86 -25.95 8.84
C ILE A 52 -7.38 -27.39 8.75
N GLU A 53 -8.08 -28.22 7.99
CA GLU A 53 -7.59 -29.55 7.68
C GLU A 53 -6.33 -29.44 6.82
N LEU A 54 -5.18 -29.75 7.43
CA LEU A 54 -3.87 -29.69 6.75
C LEU A 54 -3.79 -30.53 5.46
N LYS A 55 -4.74 -31.44 5.27
CA LYS A 55 -4.85 -32.25 4.05
C LYS A 55 -5.14 -31.45 2.78
N GLU A 56 -5.70 -30.26 2.91
CA GLU A 56 -6.00 -29.36 1.80
C GLU A 56 -4.83 -28.40 1.47
N ILE A 57 -3.75 -28.44 2.26
CA ILE A 57 -2.59 -27.58 2.06
C ILE A 57 -1.58 -28.30 1.18
N GLU A 58 -1.46 -27.86 -0.06
CA GLU A 58 -0.42 -28.31 -0.99
C GLU A 58 0.69 -27.26 -1.11
N PRO A 59 1.96 -27.68 -1.30
CA PRO A 59 3.04 -26.73 -1.59
C PRO A 59 2.75 -25.95 -2.88
N ILE A 60 2.97 -24.64 -2.84
CA ILE A 60 2.81 -23.81 -4.03
C ILE A 60 3.74 -24.27 -5.16
N LYS A 61 3.21 -24.38 -6.37
CA LYS A 61 4.02 -24.63 -7.56
C LYS A 61 4.83 -23.39 -7.89
N TYR A 62 6.13 -23.55 -8.08
CA TYR A 62 7.04 -22.43 -8.39
C TYR A 62 8.08 -22.82 -9.44
N TYR A 63 8.60 -21.83 -10.11
CA TYR A 63 9.68 -22.00 -11.09
C TYR A 63 10.99 -21.46 -10.54
N ILE A 64 12.05 -22.28 -10.65
CA ILE A 64 13.41 -21.84 -10.32
C ILE A 64 14.09 -21.42 -11.61
N LYS A 65 14.34 -20.12 -11.79
CA LYS A 65 14.93 -19.56 -13.01
C LYS A 65 16.20 -20.31 -13.48
N LYS A 66 17.08 -20.68 -12.54
CA LYS A 66 18.32 -21.42 -12.85
C LYS A 66 18.08 -22.85 -13.39
N LYS A 67 16.89 -23.42 -13.19
CA LYS A 67 16.50 -24.76 -13.66
C LYS A 67 15.72 -24.74 -14.96
N LEU A 68 15.34 -23.57 -15.45
CA LEU A 68 14.63 -23.44 -16.74
C LEU A 68 15.61 -23.62 -17.89
N SER A 69 15.15 -24.27 -18.96
CA SER A 69 15.91 -24.36 -20.20
C SER A 69 16.10 -22.98 -20.85
N LYS A 70 17.16 -22.82 -21.63
CA LYS A 70 17.39 -21.56 -22.36
C LYS A 70 16.22 -21.20 -23.28
N SER A 71 15.60 -22.19 -23.92
CA SER A 71 14.45 -21.98 -24.81
C SER A 71 13.25 -21.43 -24.08
N ILE A 72 12.92 -21.94 -22.88
CA ILE A 72 11.81 -21.44 -22.05
C ILE A 72 12.09 -20.01 -21.57
N ILE A 73 13.34 -19.71 -21.18
CA ILE A 73 13.72 -18.36 -20.77
C ILE A 73 13.57 -17.38 -21.94
N GLU A 74 13.97 -17.78 -23.15
CA GLU A 74 13.85 -16.96 -24.35
C GLU A 74 12.39 -16.73 -24.75
N GLU A 75 11.57 -17.78 -24.75
CA GLU A 75 10.13 -17.71 -24.99
C GLU A 75 9.45 -16.70 -24.03
N TYR A 76 9.66 -16.85 -22.73
CA TYR A 76 9.07 -15.95 -21.73
C TYR A 76 9.61 -14.52 -21.85
N SER A 77 10.89 -14.35 -22.20
CA SER A 77 11.49 -13.04 -22.44
C SER A 77 10.83 -12.33 -23.64
N ASN A 78 10.56 -13.07 -24.71
CA ASN A 78 9.91 -12.52 -25.90
C ASN A 78 8.45 -12.18 -25.64
N LEU A 79 7.72 -13.05 -24.93
CA LEU A 79 6.35 -12.78 -24.51
C LEU A 79 6.28 -11.53 -23.60
N ALA A 80 7.20 -11.42 -22.62
CA ALA A 80 7.28 -10.24 -21.76
C ALA A 80 7.51 -8.95 -22.56
N LYS A 81 8.46 -8.97 -23.52
CA LYS A 81 8.72 -7.81 -24.39
C LYS A 81 7.48 -7.43 -25.23
N GLU A 82 6.72 -8.41 -25.72
CA GLU A 82 5.50 -8.16 -26.47
C GLU A 82 4.43 -7.48 -25.59
N ILE A 83 4.20 -8.00 -24.37
CA ILE A 83 3.26 -7.42 -23.41
C ILE A 83 3.67 -5.99 -23.04
N LEU A 84 4.96 -5.76 -22.80
CA LEU A 84 5.51 -4.44 -22.49
C LEU A 84 5.28 -3.45 -23.64
N ARG A 85 5.57 -3.84 -24.89
CA ARG A 85 5.36 -2.99 -26.07
C ARG A 85 3.90 -2.62 -26.31
N LYS A 86 2.97 -3.42 -25.81
CA LYS A 86 1.52 -3.13 -25.85
C LYS A 86 1.06 -2.27 -24.68
N ASN A 87 1.97 -1.73 -23.86
CA ASN A 87 1.70 -0.94 -22.66
C ASN A 87 0.71 -1.63 -21.69
N LYS A 88 0.83 -2.95 -21.53
CA LYS A 88 -0.03 -3.77 -20.66
C LYS A 88 0.55 -3.98 -19.25
N LEU A 89 1.58 -3.22 -18.88
CA LEU A 89 2.17 -3.25 -17.54
C LEU A 89 1.84 -1.97 -16.79
N CYS A 90 1.36 -2.15 -15.57
CA CYS A 90 1.22 -1.08 -14.57
C CYS A 90 2.00 -1.49 -13.33
N VAL A 91 2.70 -0.55 -12.72
CA VAL A 91 3.38 -0.74 -11.44
C VAL A 91 2.61 -0.02 -10.35
N ILE A 92 2.29 -0.74 -9.27
CA ILE A 92 1.62 -0.16 -8.10
C ILE A 92 2.60 -0.20 -6.92
N THR A 93 2.83 0.97 -6.31
CA THR A 93 3.56 1.08 -5.06
C THR A 93 2.60 1.35 -3.92
N MET A 94 2.54 0.45 -2.96
CA MET A 94 1.76 0.63 -1.73
C MET A 94 2.54 1.52 -0.77
N ALA A 95 2.18 2.79 -0.69
CA ALA A 95 2.92 3.83 0.03
C ALA A 95 2.09 4.51 1.15
N GLY A 96 1.05 3.84 1.66
CA GLY A 96 0.19 4.36 2.73
C GLY A 96 0.84 4.43 4.12
N GLY A 97 2.04 3.88 4.29
CA GLY A 97 2.71 3.82 5.59
C GLY A 97 3.52 5.06 5.94
N GLN A 98 3.52 5.42 7.24
CA GLN A 98 4.38 6.47 7.80
C GLN A 98 5.81 5.95 8.01
N GLY A 99 6.77 6.88 7.92
CA GLY A 99 8.20 6.59 8.09
C GLY A 99 8.71 6.66 9.54
N SER A 100 7.83 6.70 10.53
CA SER A 100 8.17 6.94 11.94
C SER A 100 9.24 5.98 12.49
N ARG A 101 9.17 4.68 12.13
CA ARG A 101 10.19 3.68 12.52
C ARG A 101 11.56 3.92 11.89
N LEU A 102 11.63 4.72 10.83
CA LEU A 102 12.87 5.11 10.16
C LEU A 102 13.32 6.52 10.54
N GLY A 103 12.67 7.15 11.53
CA GLY A 103 12.94 8.50 11.97
C GLY A 103 12.49 9.59 10.98
N VAL A 104 11.57 9.26 10.05
CA VAL A 104 11.01 10.22 9.09
C VAL A 104 9.65 10.69 9.57
N ASN A 105 9.48 12.00 9.64
CA ASN A 105 8.17 12.61 9.87
C ASN A 105 7.46 12.77 8.53
N GLY A 106 6.67 11.78 8.14
CA GLY A 106 5.93 11.75 6.89
C GLY A 106 5.97 10.38 6.18
N PRO A 107 5.59 10.35 4.90
CA PRO A 107 5.52 9.12 4.12
C PRO A 107 6.85 8.35 4.09
N LYS A 108 6.80 7.04 4.31
CA LYS A 108 7.99 6.17 4.28
C LYS A 108 8.76 6.25 2.95
N GLY A 109 8.05 6.51 1.84
CA GLY A 109 8.66 6.67 0.52
C GLY A 109 9.65 7.85 0.40
N MET A 110 9.56 8.83 1.31
CA MET A 110 10.46 9.99 1.37
C MET A 110 11.79 9.69 2.09
N PHE A 111 11.90 8.54 2.77
CA PHE A 111 13.14 8.15 3.44
C PHE A 111 14.30 8.07 2.46
N LYS A 112 15.42 8.71 2.79
CA LYS A 112 16.59 8.79 1.93
C LYS A 112 17.67 7.80 2.35
N LEU A 113 18.21 7.09 1.36
CA LEU A 113 19.37 6.23 1.47
C LEU A 113 20.56 6.88 0.78
N ASN A 114 21.76 6.63 1.29
CA ASN A 114 22.98 6.97 0.58
C ASN A 114 23.27 5.88 -0.46
N ILE A 115 23.16 6.22 -1.73
CA ILE A 115 23.46 5.35 -2.86
C ILE A 115 24.63 5.98 -3.63
N ASP A 116 25.78 5.36 -3.56
CA ASP A 116 27.03 5.84 -4.22
C ASP A 116 27.35 7.32 -3.92
N GLY A 117 27.22 7.71 -2.65
CA GLY A 117 27.49 9.07 -2.19
C GLY A 117 26.35 10.08 -2.42
N LYS A 118 25.22 9.67 -2.98
CA LYS A 118 24.04 10.51 -3.21
C LYS A 118 22.88 10.07 -2.32
N LEU A 119 22.24 11.04 -1.65
CA LEU A 119 21.03 10.78 -0.87
C LEU A 119 19.83 10.72 -1.80
N LYS A 120 19.24 9.53 -1.94
CA LYS A 120 18.06 9.27 -2.77
C LYS A 120 16.91 8.72 -1.94
N SER A 121 15.70 9.22 -2.16
CA SER A 121 14.50 8.69 -1.54
C SER A 121 14.09 7.34 -2.15
N PHE A 122 13.26 6.57 -1.44
CA PHE A 122 12.68 5.35 -2.02
C PHE A 122 11.84 5.67 -3.27
N PHE A 123 11.10 6.77 -3.29
CA PHE A 123 10.35 7.19 -4.46
C PHE A 123 11.28 7.48 -5.65
N GLU A 124 12.35 8.25 -5.43
CA GLU A 124 13.34 8.56 -6.46
C GLU A 124 13.99 7.31 -7.03
N ILE A 125 14.43 6.37 -6.15
CA ILE A 125 15.04 5.10 -6.58
C ILE A 125 14.08 4.28 -7.44
N ASN A 126 12.80 4.23 -7.06
CA ASN A 126 11.79 3.50 -7.84
C ASN A 126 11.52 4.20 -9.18
N CYS A 127 11.43 5.53 -9.20
CA CYS A 127 11.26 6.29 -10.42
C CYS A 127 12.41 6.07 -11.40
N GLU A 128 13.67 6.15 -10.93
CA GLU A 128 14.84 5.88 -11.76
C GLU A 128 14.82 4.48 -12.40
N LYS A 129 14.36 3.46 -11.65
CA LYS A 129 14.19 2.09 -12.19
C LYS A 129 13.16 2.05 -13.30
N LEU A 130 12.04 2.75 -13.14
CA LEU A 130 10.99 2.82 -14.15
C LEU A 130 11.44 3.58 -15.39
N ILE A 131 12.11 4.72 -15.21
CA ILE A 131 12.69 5.49 -16.33
C ILE A 131 13.72 4.64 -17.11
N LYS A 132 14.56 3.89 -16.40
CA LYS A 132 15.51 2.98 -17.03
C LYS A 132 14.80 1.89 -17.84
N ALA A 133 13.75 1.30 -17.30
CA ALA A 133 12.95 0.30 -18.00
C ALA A 133 12.25 0.89 -19.22
N ASN A 134 11.63 2.08 -19.10
CA ASN A 134 10.99 2.79 -20.20
C ASN A 134 11.96 3.02 -21.36
N LYS A 135 13.16 3.52 -21.06
CA LYS A 135 14.22 3.73 -22.05
C LYS A 135 14.70 2.41 -22.69
N GLN A 136 14.93 1.38 -21.88
CA GLN A 136 15.46 0.09 -22.35
C GLN A 136 14.50 -0.63 -23.29
N TYR A 137 13.18 -0.54 -23.04
CA TYR A 137 12.16 -1.28 -23.78
C TYR A 137 11.36 -0.40 -24.74
N ASN A 138 11.63 0.91 -24.75
CA ASN A 138 10.87 1.93 -25.51
C ASN A 138 9.36 1.86 -25.25
N ILE A 139 9.00 2.01 -23.98
CA ILE A 139 7.63 1.90 -23.45
C ILE A 139 7.34 3.00 -22.44
N GLU A 140 6.08 3.13 -22.03
CA GLU A 140 5.65 3.98 -20.93
C GLU A 140 4.95 3.13 -19.87
N ILE A 141 5.60 2.93 -18.73
CA ILE A 141 5.03 2.19 -17.61
C ILE A 141 4.20 3.15 -16.76
N LEU A 142 2.89 2.89 -16.64
CA LEU A 142 2.05 3.60 -15.68
C LEU A 142 2.47 3.24 -14.26
N TRP A 143 2.82 4.25 -13.47
CA TRP A 143 3.14 4.09 -12.07
C TRP A 143 2.04 4.67 -11.18
N LEU A 144 1.37 3.81 -10.42
CA LEU A 144 0.35 4.17 -9.45
C LEU A 144 0.95 4.10 -8.05
N ILE A 145 0.69 5.14 -7.26
CA ILE A 145 1.14 5.21 -5.87
C ILE A 145 -0.09 5.25 -4.98
N MET A 146 -0.32 4.16 -4.24
CA MET A 146 -1.38 4.08 -3.26
C MET A 146 -0.93 4.78 -1.98
N THR A 147 -1.69 5.78 -1.56
CA THR A 147 -1.47 6.56 -0.35
C THR A 147 -2.50 6.24 0.73
N SER A 148 -2.37 6.83 1.90
CA SER A 148 -3.39 6.85 2.95
C SER A 148 -3.93 8.28 3.13
N LYS A 149 -5.07 8.42 3.82
CA LYS A 149 -5.63 9.73 4.13
C LYS A 149 -4.65 10.63 4.89
N GLU A 150 -3.78 10.04 5.71
CA GLU A 150 -2.81 10.74 6.55
C GLU A 150 -1.60 11.25 5.78
N ASN A 151 -1.21 10.57 4.69
CA ASN A 151 0.04 10.88 4.00
C ASN A 151 -0.11 11.33 2.54
N ASP A 152 -1.33 11.37 2.03
CA ASP A 152 -1.60 11.70 0.63
C ASP A 152 -1.08 13.09 0.25
N LEU A 153 -1.44 14.11 1.00
CA LEU A 153 -1.01 15.49 0.73
C LEU A 153 0.52 15.63 0.74
N GLN A 154 1.18 15.05 1.75
CA GLN A 154 2.64 15.10 1.86
C GLN A 154 3.31 14.35 0.70
N THR A 155 2.73 13.22 0.28
CA THR A 155 3.24 12.46 -0.87
C THR A 155 3.10 13.28 -2.16
N GLN A 156 1.96 13.91 -2.40
CA GLN A 156 1.75 14.77 -3.57
C GLN A 156 2.71 15.97 -3.58
N GLU A 157 2.89 16.65 -2.44
CA GLU A 157 3.84 17.74 -2.31
C GLU A 157 5.28 17.31 -2.57
N PHE A 158 5.65 16.13 -2.05
CA PHE A 158 6.98 15.57 -2.29
C PHE A 158 7.25 15.35 -3.78
N PHE A 159 6.33 14.76 -4.52
CA PHE A 159 6.46 14.56 -5.96
C PHE A 159 6.50 15.90 -6.69
N ARG A 160 5.65 16.85 -6.33
CA ARG A 160 5.61 18.18 -6.92
C ARG A 160 6.92 18.93 -6.73
N ASN A 161 7.48 18.91 -5.52
CA ASN A 161 8.74 19.57 -5.17
C ASN A 161 9.97 18.92 -5.84
N ASN A 162 9.85 17.69 -6.33
CA ASN A 162 10.88 16.99 -7.09
C ASN A 162 10.56 16.92 -8.60
N ASN A 163 9.64 17.79 -9.09
CA ASN A 163 9.23 17.86 -10.50
C ASN A 163 8.82 16.49 -11.08
N TYR A 164 8.26 15.62 -10.21
CA TYR A 164 7.83 14.25 -10.54
C TYR A 164 8.98 13.34 -11.05
N PHE A 165 10.24 13.76 -10.81
CA PHE A 165 11.50 13.11 -11.17
C PHE A 165 11.80 13.01 -12.68
#